data_1e198cbd44a763e186504d2fdbfa40e8
#
_entry.id   1e198cbd44a763e186504d2fdbfa40e8
#
_cell.length_a   1.000
_cell.length_b   1.000
_cell.length_c   1.000
_cell.angle_alpha   90.00
_cell.angle_beta   90.00
_cell.angle_gamma   90.00
#
_symmetry.space_group_name_H-M   'P 1'
#
loop_
_entity.id
_entity.type
_entity.pdbx_description
1 polymer ?
#
loop_
_entity_poly.entity_id
_entity_poly.type
_entity_poly.pdbx_seq_one_letter_code
_entity_poly.pdbx_strand_id
1 'polypeptide(L)'
;MKPTIEKPKVFISYAWGSQEYQDRVVALSSDLINDGIDVLLDKWTLKEGHDTYAYMEQSVNNDDVTHVLLLLDPIYAQKANDRSGGVGTETQIISPEIYNNTTQEKFLPIVMERDENGGIPKPTYLRGLLHFDLSDPGRYDNEYQRLVKRLYGVEILAKPTLGKMPRWVTEESALPSSTQTVISALKRNHNITSRRTDFIAHLSSIKDYIRDFESNTDNPLALYSEMKPYRDEFLYFLKASSVVSDSAALIGDFLQELYDALNESQHVPHREQKQVLLHEVFVYVVAYYYKSKDYVGLAYILNRTYFGKRHSSDIPVTGLHVFYHYSQVMDIAKNKADDSNYYSGTAQHWMDNIFTDICNKREFAFADVLIFNYIVYGESNQTHRWFPLTYVYDGEYDTILQKTASTLISREIAERWMKVFGYDNLDGLRHKIAKVNESIQNNIRVRCSYNAAFYEAQLLGDFIKPEDLGKLR
;
A
#
# COMPACT_ATOMS: atom_id res chain seq x y z
N MET A 1 19.30 -3.62 4.22
CA MET A 1 20.61 -4.03 3.61
C MET A 1 20.28 -4.94 2.45
N LYS A 2 20.76 -4.68 1.25
CA LYS A 2 20.72 -5.69 0.17
C LYS A 2 21.62 -6.85 0.61
N PRO A 3 21.19 -8.11 0.51
CA PRO A 3 22.09 -9.22 0.81
C PRO A 3 23.30 -9.14 -0.11
N THR A 4 24.48 -9.29 0.45
CA THR A 4 25.73 -9.45 -0.31
C THR A 4 25.60 -10.79 -1.03
N ILE A 5 25.47 -10.77 -2.36
CA ILE A 5 25.37 -11.99 -3.16
C ILE A 5 26.80 -12.56 -3.22
N GLU A 6 27.11 -13.50 -2.34
CA GLU A 6 28.31 -14.32 -2.46
C GLU A 6 28.13 -15.29 -3.63
N LYS A 7 29.22 -15.57 -4.38
CA LYS A 7 29.19 -16.56 -5.46
C LYS A 7 28.96 -17.95 -4.85
N PRO A 8 27.81 -18.61 -5.13
CA PRO A 8 27.58 -19.94 -4.57
C PRO A 8 28.52 -20.94 -5.21
N LYS A 9 29.02 -21.86 -4.38
CA LYS A 9 29.83 -23.00 -4.80
C LYS A 9 29.08 -24.27 -4.47
N VAL A 10 28.82 -25.10 -5.46
CA VAL A 10 27.99 -26.29 -5.31
C VAL A 10 28.76 -27.55 -5.67
N PHE A 11 28.56 -28.60 -4.89
CA PHE A 11 28.99 -29.96 -5.21
C PHE A 11 27.82 -30.77 -5.73
N ILE A 12 27.99 -31.48 -6.82
CA ILE A 12 26.95 -32.34 -7.43
C ILE A 12 27.23 -33.79 -7.08
N SER A 13 26.27 -34.38 -6.33
CA SER A 13 26.25 -35.81 -6.01
C SER A 13 25.16 -36.49 -6.85
N TYR A 14 25.54 -37.52 -7.61
CA TYR A 14 24.66 -38.27 -8.49
C TYR A 14 25.10 -39.75 -8.64
N ALA A 15 24.18 -40.59 -9.04
CA ALA A 15 24.51 -41.98 -9.35
C ALA A 15 25.01 -42.10 -10.81
N TRP A 16 26.10 -42.84 -11.00
CA TRP A 16 26.52 -43.21 -12.35
C TRP A 16 25.55 -44.17 -12.97
N GLY A 17 24.63 -43.63 -13.74
CA GLY A 17 23.59 -44.34 -14.49
C GLY A 17 23.95 -44.47 -15.98
N SER A 18 22.91 -44.43 -16.84
CA SER A 18 23.07 -44.44 -18.30
C SER A 18 23.92 -43.25 -18.80
N GLN A 19 24.49 -43.35 -20.00
CA GLN A 19 25.18 -42.24 -20.63
C GLN A 19 24.28 -41.03 -20.81
N GLU A 20 23.04 -41.23 -21.20
CA GLU A 20 22.03 -40.18 -21.38
C GLU A 20 21.80 -39.41 -20.05
N TYR A 21 21.63 -40.13 -18.95
CA TYR A 21 21.50 -39.48 -17.62
C TYR A 21 22.71 -38.64 -17.25
N GLN A 22 23.93 -39.21 -17.48
CA GLN A 22 25.18 -38.50 -17.21
C GLN A 22 25.31 -37.25 -18.08
N ASP A 23 24.85 -37.29 -19.34
CA ASP A 23 24.87 -36.10 -20.23
C ASP A 23 23.91 -35.01 -19.72
N ARG A 24 22.76 -35.38 -19.18
CA ARG A 24 21.85 -34.43 -18.50
C ARG A 24 22.42 -33.82 -17.25
N VAL A 25 23.19 -34.58 -16.45
CA VAL A 25 23.92 -34.05 -15.28
C VAL A 25 24.95 -33.01 -15.73
N VAL A 26 25.73 -33.29 -16.81
CA VAL A 26 26.69 -32.34 -17.38
C VAL A 26 25.98 -31.10 -17.91
N ALA A 27 24.84 -31.24 -18.58
CA ALA A 27 24.07 -30.12 -19.10
C ALA A 27 23.60 -29.21 -17.95
N LEU A 28 22.96 -29.75 -16.91
CA LEU A 28 22.53 -29.00 -15.72
C LEU A 28 23.74 -28.28 -15.07
N SER A 29 24.88 -28.98 -14.96
CA SER A 29 26.10 -28.40 -14.38
C SER A 29 26.61 -27.21 -15.20
N SER A 30 26.54 -27.32 -16.53
CA SER A 30 26.94 -26.26 -17.45
C SER A 30 26.01 -25.05 -17.37
N ASP A 31 24.70 -25.27 -17.24
CA ASP A 31 23.71 -24.22 -17.08
C ASP A 31 23.95 -23.45 -15.77
N LEU A 32 24.20 -24.15 -14.67
CA LEU A 32 24.56 -23.53 -13.39
C LEU A 32 25.82 -22.67 -13.47
N ILE A 33 26.88 -23.15 -14.19
CA ILE A 33 28.11 -22.38 -14.44
C ILE A 33 27.79 -21.12 -15.25
N ASN A 34 26.97 -21.23 -16.29
CA ASN A 34 26.59 -20.10 -17.12
C ASN A 34 25.84 -19.03 -16.30
N ASP A 35 25.09 -19.47 -15.29
CA ASP A 35 24.39 -18.59 -14.33
C ASP A 35 25.31 -18.09 -13.19
N GLY A 36 26.62 -18.34 -13.27
CA GLY A 36 27.63 -17.78 -12.36
C GLY A 36 27.85 -18.58 -11.07
N ILE A 37 27.37 -19.82 -11.00
CA ILE A 37 27.57 -20.73 -9.86
C ILE A 37 28.86 -21.56 -10.09
N ASP A 38 29.72 -21.64 -9.08
CA ASP A 38 30.92 -22.49 -9.12
C ASP A 38 30.54 -23.96 -8.86
N VAL A 39 30.70 -24.82 -9.85
CA VAL A 39 30.25 -26.22 -9.79
C VAL A 39 31.40 -27.18 -9.67
N LEU A 40 31.38 -28.00 -8.63
CA LEU A 40 32.26 -29.16 -8.47
C LEU A 40 31.57 -30.42 -8.99
N LEU A 41 32.02 -30.93 -10.11
CA LEU A 41 31.55 -32.18 -10.71
C LEU A 41 32.71 -33.16 -10.85
N ASP A 42 32.50 -34.41 -10.42
CA ASP A 42 33.51 -35.49 -10.46
C ASP A 42 34.10 -35.70 -11.86
N LYS A 43 33.27 -35.71 -12.91
CA LYS A 43 33.68 -35.84 -14.31
C LYS A 43 34.71 -34.81 -14.81
N TRP A 44 34.74 -33.65 -14.19
CA TRP A 44 35.69 -32.58 -14.56
C TRP A 44 36.96 -32.59 -13.73
N THR A 45 36.86 -33.11 -12.51
CA THR A 45 37.91 -32.98 -11.50
C THR A 45 38.69 -34.28 -11.28
N LEU A 46 38.02 -35.43 -11.35
CA LEU A 46 38.67 -36.73 -11.15
C LEU A 46 39.34 -37.24 -12.42
N LYS A 47 40.48 -37.87 -12.24
CA LYS A 47 41.24 -38.58 -13.27
C LYS A 47 41.45 -40.02 -12.84
N GLU A 48 41.78 -40.89 -13.79
CA GLU A 48 42.05 -42.28 -13.52
C GLU A 48 43.15 -42.40 -12.45
N GLY A 49 42.88 -43.19 -11.41
CA GLY A 49 43.75 -43.38 -10.26
C GLY A 49 43.46 -42.49 -9.05
N HIS A 50 42.55 -41.53 -9.17
CA HIS A 50 42.11 -40.76 -8.00
C HIS A 50 41.13 -41.57 -7.14
N ASP A 51 41.18 -41.35 -5.82
CA ASP A 51 40.23 -41.94 -4.89
C ASP A 51 38.92 -41.12 -4.88
N THR A 52 37.86 -41.75 -5.43
CA THR A 52 36.53 -41.12 -5.53
C THR A 52 35.88 -40.86 -4.16
N TYR A 53 36.14 -41.73 -3.18
CA TYR A 53 35.58 -41.61 -1.84
C TYR A 53 36.20 -40.44 -1.07
N ALA A 54 37.54 -40.35 -1.11
CA ALA A 54 38.22 -39.24 -0.50
C ALA A 54 37.85 -37.88 -1.12
N TYR A 55 37.63 -37.83 -2.43
CA TYR A 55 37.17 -36.63 -3.11
C TYR A 55 35.76 -36.21 -2.67
N MET A 56 34.81 -37.16 -2.56
CA MET A 56 33.46 -36.92 -2.12
C MET A 56 33.43 -36.41 -0.67
N GLU A 57 34.14 -37.11 0.23
CA GLU A 57 34.24 -36.70 1.64
C GLU A 57 34.80 -35.29 1.81
N GLN A 58 35.90 -35.00 1.09
CA GLN A 58 36.50 -33.67 1.05
C GLN A 58 35.54 -32.61 0.53
N SER A 59 34.79 -32.91 -0.56
CA SER A 59 33.84 -31.96 -1.18
C SER A 59 32.66 -31.66 -0.28
N VAL A 60 32.10 -32.67 0.38
CA VAL A 60 30.95 -32.49 1.32
C VAL A 60 31.37 -31.73 2.59
N ASN A 61 32.56 -32.00 3.12
CA ASN A 61 33.07 -31.37 4.35
C ASN A 61 33.78 -30.03 4.11
N ASN A 62 33.91 -29.60 2.85
CA ASN A 62 34.56 -28.33 2.54
C ASN A 62 33.66 -27.15 2.92
N ASP A 63 34.17 -26.25 3.74
CA ASP A 63 33.47 -25.05 4.20
C ASP A 63 33.17 -24.05 3.06
N ASP A 64 33.95 -24.08 1.99
CA ASP A 64 33.76 -23.27 0.78
C ASP A 64 32.53 -23.73 -0.03
N VAL A 65 32.12 -25.00 0.12
CA VAL A 65 30.97 -25.55 -0.58
C VAL A 65 29.67 -25.11 0.14
N THR A 66 28.95 -24.18 -0.49
CA THR A 66 27.74 -23.61 0.07
C THR A 66 26.57 -24.59 0.04
N HIS A 67 26.45 -25.37 -1.04
CA HIS A 67 25.37 -26.34 -1.20
C HIS A 67 25.87 -27.63 -1.86
N VAL A 68 25.19 -28.74 -1.51
CA VAL A 68 25.36 -30.06 -2.11
C VAL A 68 24.05 -30.42 -2.81
N LEU A 69 24.11 -30.56 -4.14
CA LEU A 69 22.93 -30.95 -4.94
C LEU A 69 22.89 -32.48 -5.06
N LEU A 70 21.85 -33.09 -4.48
CA LEU A 70 21.64 -34.53 -4.50
C LEU A 70 20.71 -34.84 -5.69
N LEU A 71 21.26 -35.28 -6.81
CA LEU A 71 20.48 -35.57 -8.01
C LEU A 71 19.87 -36.96 -7.91
N LEU A 72 18.55 -36.99 -7.71
CA LEU A 72 17.79 -38.18 -7.41
C LEU A 72 17.23 -38.81 -8.70
N ASP A 73 17.56 -40.08 -8.88
CA ASP A 73 17.00 -41.02 -9.84
C ASP A 73 16.75 -42.39 -9.16
N PRO A 74 16.10 -43.36 -9.80
CA PRO A 74 15.88 -44.67 -9.21
C PRO A 74 17.16 -45.41 -8.80
N ILE A 75 18.24 -45.21 -9.55
CA ILE A 75 19.56 -45.85 -9.25
C ILE A 75 20.19 -45.23 -8.00
N TYR A 76 20.12 -43.89 -7.88
CA TYR A 76 20.58 -43.17 -6.68
C TYR A 76 19.83 -43.66 -5.44
N ALA A 77 18.50 -43.74 -5.53
CA ALA A 77 17.65 -44.16 -4.40
C ALA A 77 17.97 -45.61 -3.97
N GLN A 78 18.16 -46.53 -4.92
CA GLN A 78 18.52 -47.88 -4.65
C GLN A 78 19.90 -47.99 -3.99
N LYS A 79 20.93 -47.40 -4.59
CA LYS A 79 22.32 -47.43 -4.06
C LYS A 79 22.39 -46.82 -2.68
N ALA A 80 21.67 -45.72 -2.44
CA ALA A 80 21.62 -45.03 -1.15
C ALA A 80 20.96 -45.88 -0.05
N ASN A 81 19.87 -46.57 -0.38
CA ASN A 81 19.15 -47.47 0.56
C ASN A 81 19.95 -48.74 0.84
N ASP A 82 20.58 -49.32 -0.19
CA ASP A 82 21.38 -50.56 -0.10
C ASP A 82 22.79 -50.30 0.47
N ARG A 83 23.14 -49.02 0.69
CA ARG A 83 24.47 -48.57 1.15
C ARG A 83 25.63 -49.17 0.28
N SER A 84 25.41 -49.24 -1.03
CA SER A 84 26.34 -49.84 -1.99
C SER A 84 26.96 -48.82 -2.94
N GLY A 85 28.24 -48.97 -3.28
CA GLY A 85 28.95 -48.10 -4.20
C GLY A 85 29.26 -46.70 -3.63
N GLY A 86 29.59 -45.72 -4.50
CA GLY A 86 29.91 -44.35 -4.11
C GLY A 86 28.79 -43.64 -3.39
N VAL A 87 27.56 -43.74 -3.91
CA VAL A 87 26.34 -43.18 -3.28
C VAL A 87 26.05 -43.81 -1.91
N GLY A 88 26.37 -45.10 -1.70
CA GLY A 88 26.27 -45.73 -0.39
C GLY A 88 27.22 -45.15 0.65
N THR A 89 28.39 -44.73 0.26
CA THR A 89 29.38 -44.05 1.13
C THR A 89 28.96 -42.60 1.39
N GLU A 90 28.46 -41.88 0.39
CA GLU A 90 27.86 -40.53 0.58
C GLU A 90 26.70 -40.57 1.56
N THR A 91 25.89 -41.63 1.51
CA THR A 91 24.79 -41.80 2.49
C THR A 91 25.32 -41.93 3.91
N GLN A 92 26.48 -42.53 4.13
CA GLN A 92 27.13 -42.63 5.46
C GLN A 92 27.66 -41.28 5.96
N ILE A 93 28.09 -40.40 5.04
CA ILE A 93 28.64 -39.08 5.36
C ILE A 93 27.48 -38.09 5.53
N ILE A 94 26.55 -38.04 4.58
CA ILE A 94 25.46 -37.06 4.50
C ILE A 94 24.34 -37.32 5.51
N SER A 95 23.99 -38.58 5.77
CA SER A 95 22.85 -38.91 6.61
C SER A 95 22.97 -38.43 8.08
N PRO A 96 24.14 -38.50 8.75
CA PRO A 96 24.31 -37.90 10.08
C PRO A 96 24.14 -36.39 10.08
N GLU A 97 24.66 -35.70 9.07
CA GLU A 97 24.56 -34.25 8.91
C GLU A 97 23.09 -33.81 8.79
N ILE A 98 22.28 -34.57 8.02
CA ILE A 98 20.85 -34.29 7.86
C ILE A 98 20.04 -34.63 9.11
N TYR A 99 20.33 -35.74 9.78
CA TYR A 99 19.59 -36.17 10.98
C TYR A 99 19.92 -35.31 12.21
N ASN A 100 21.16 -34.87 12.36
CA ASN A 100 21.61 -34.10 13.51
C ASN A 100 21.27 -32.60 13.40
N ASN A 101 20.98 -32.09 12.20
CA ASN A 101 20.68 -30.71 11.96
C ASN A 101 19.36 -30.54 11.17
N THR A 102 18.25 -30.40 11.89
CA THR A 102 16.91 -30.23 11.30
C THR A 102 16.74 -28.91 10.55
N THR A 103 17.63 -27.95 10.74
CA THR A 103 17.62 -26.65 10.06
C THR A 103 18.70 -26.54 8.98
N GLN A 104 19.27 -27.67 8.56
CA GLN A 104 20.31 -27.70 7.54
C GLN A 104 19.83 -27.10 6.21
N GLU A 105 20.66 -26.31 5.57
CA GLU A 105 20.39 -25.66 4.29
C GLU A 105 21.35 -26.07 3.19
N LYS A 106 22.40 -26.87 3.53
CA LYS A 106 23.48 -27.27 2.64
C LYS A 106 23.04 -28.33 1.61
N PHE A 107 22.22 -29.30 2.01
CA PHE A 107 21.83 -30.44 1.15
C PHE A 107 20.50 -30.21 0.48
N LEU A 108 20.48 -30.15 -0.85
CA LEU A 108 19.29 -29.87 -1.65
C LEU A 108 18.98 -31.07 -2.55
N PRO A 109 17.86 -31.80 -2.28
CA PRO A 109 17.41 -32.88 -3.16
C PRO A 109 16.84 -32.34 -4.47
N ILE A 110 17.29 -32.87 -5.61
CA ILE A 110 16.85 -32.51 -6.95
C ILE A 110 16.37 -33.80 -7.65
N VAL A 111 15.11 -33.85 -8.00
CA VAL A 111 14.54 -35.00 -8.74
C VAL A 111 14.85 -34.84 -10.22
N MET A 112 15.68 -35.72 -10.77
CA MET A 112 16.05 -35.73 -12.19
C MET A 112 15.23 -36.72 -13.00
N GLU A 113 14.84 -37.81 -12.38
CA GLU A 113 13.99 -38.84 -12.99
C GLU A 113 13.00 -39.40 -11.98
N ARG A 114 11.85 -39.86 -12.47
CA ARG A 114 10.84 -40.56 -11.66
C ARG A 114 10.97 -42.06 -11.80
N ASP A 115 10.43 -42.81 -10.85
CA ASP A 115 10.36 -44.26 -10.95
C ASP A 115 9.30 -44.70 -12.01
N GLU A 116 9.24 -45.99 -12.30
CA GLU A 116 8.32 -46.59 -13.28
C GLU A 116 6.83 -46.33 -13.00
N ASN A 117 6.48 -46.00 -11.76
CA ASN A 117 5.14 -45.66 -11.31
C ASN A 117 4.90 -44.15 -11.27
N GLY A 118 5.83 -43.30 -11.72
CA GLY A 118 5.75 -41.86 -11.65
C GLY A 118 6.04 -41.31 -10.25
N GLY A 119 6.48 -42.14 -9.32
CA GLY A 119 6.86 -41.75 -7.97
C GLY A 119 8.22 -41.05 -7.92
N ILE A 120 8.46 -40.33 -6.82
CA ILE A 120 9.72 -39.63 -6.58
C ILE A 120 10.70 -40.58 -5.88
N PRO A 121 11.87 -40.90 -6.51
CA PRO A 121 12.83 -41.86 -5.98
C PRO A 121 13.66 -41.19 -4.85
N LYS A 122 13.06 -41.03 -3.67
CA LYS A 122 13.76 -40.48 -2.50
C LYS A 122 14.31 -41.61 -1.60
N PRO A 123 15.61 -41.60 -1.32
CA PRO A 123 16.17 -42.42 -0.25
C PRO A 123 15.49 -42.16 1.10
N THR A 124 15.50 -43.15 1.98
CA THR A 124 14.79 -43.09 3.26
C THR A 124 15.17 -41.86 4.10
N TYR A 125 16.45 -41.49 4.12
CA TYR A 125 16.95 -40.37 4.90
C TYR A 125 16.58 -38.98 4.33
N LEU A 126 16.11 -38.91 3.06
CA LEU A 126 15.67 -37.65 2.39
C LEU A 126 14.14 -37.49 2.37
N ARG A 127 13.36 -38.47 2.84
CA ARG A 127 11.88 -38.45 2.69
C ARG A 127 11.23 -37.20 3.30
N GLY A 128 11.78 -36.68 4.39
CA GLY A 128 11.24 -35.48 5.06
C GLY A 128 11.65 -34.16 4.43
N LEU A 129 12.61 -34.12 3.49
CA LEU A 129 13.11 -32.89 2.91
C LEU A 129 12.26 -32.44 1.73
N LEU A 130 12.08 -31.11 1.59
CA LEU A 130 11.57 -30.50 0.38
C LEU A 130 12.59 -30.71 -0.76
N HIS A 131 12.14 -30.75 -2.01
CA HIS A 131 12.96 -31.01 -3.18
C HIS A 131 12.60 -30.07 -4.33
N PHE A 132 13.50 -29.96 -5.30
CA PHE A 132 13.23 -29.38 -6.61
C PHE A 132 12.94 -30.53 -7.59
N ASP A 133 12.00 -30.34 -8.51
CA ASP A 133 11.60 -31.37 -9.47
C ASP A 133 11.95 -30.92 -10.89
N LEU A 134 13.09 -31.39 -11.39
CA LEU A 134 13.57 -31.15 -12.76
C LEU A 134 13.24 -32.32 -13.72
N SER A 135 12.40 -33.27 -13.28
CA SER A 135 12.03 -34.43 -14.08
C SER A 135 10.91 -34.16 -15.10
N ASP A 136 10.13 -33.09 -14.89
CA ASP A 136 8.99 -32.72 -15.76
C ASP A 136 9.40 -31.56 -16.70
N PRO A 137 9.49 -31.80 -18.03
CA PRO A 137 9.85 -30.77 -19.00
C PRO A 137 8.95 -29.56 -18.97
N GLY A 138 7.65 -29.71 -18.64
CA GLY A 138 6.68 -28.60 -18.57
C GLY A 138 6.91 -27.68 -17.38
N ARG A 139 7.66 -28.11 -16.35
CA ARG A 139 7.95 -27.37 -15.13
C ARG A 139 9.43 -27.08 -14.93
N TYR A 140 10.29 -27.63 -15.77
CA TYR A 140 11.75 -27.55 -15.65
C TYR A 140 12.23 -26.11 -15.47
N ASP A 141 11.85 -25.18 -16.34
CA ASP A 141 12.33 -23.80 -16.31
C ASP A 141 11.95 -23.10 -15.00
N ASN A 142 10.75 -23.30 -14.51
CA ASN A 142 10.30 -22.69 -13.26
C ASN A 142 11.03 -23.26 -12.04
N GLU A 143 11.23 -24.58 -12.00
CA GLU A 143 11.93 -25.25 -10.91
C GLU A 143 13.43 -24.94 -10.93
N TYR A 144 14.03 -24.85 -12.12
CA TYR A 144 15.42 -24.43 -12.30
C TYR A 144 15.64 -23.00 -11.82
N GLN A 145 14.77 -22.04 -12.20
CA GLN A 145 14.84 -20.67 -11.69
C GLN A 145 14.69 -20.61 -10.17
N ARG A 146 13.80 -21.45 -9.61
CA ARG A 146 13.66 -21.57 -8.15
C ARG A 146 14.97 -22.06 -7.49
N LEU A 147 15.62 -23.06 -8.09
CA LEU A 147 16.89 -23.61 -7.65
C LEU A 147 17.98 -22.53 -7.64
N VAL A 148 18.16 -21.83 -8.77
CA VAL A 148 19.15 -20.75 -8.90
C VAL A 148 18.92 -19.65 -7.85
N LYS A 149 17.67 -19.19 -7.66
CA LYS A 149 17.34 -18.22 -6.60
C LYS A 149 17.70 -18.73 -5.21
N ARG A 150 17.44 -20.01 -4.92
CA ARG A 150 17.79 -20.63 -3.64
C ARG A 150 19.28 -20.67 -3.41
N LEU A 151 20.08 -20.99 -4.44
CA LEU A 151 21.55 -21.04 -4.38
C LEU A 151 22.15 -19.66 -4.10
N TYR A 152 21.55 -18.60 -4.64
CA TYR A 152 21.95 -17.21 -4.35
C TYR A 152 21.37 -16.65 -3.03
N GLY A 153 20.64 -17.44 -2.23
CA GLY A 153 20.02 -16.99 -0.99
C GLY A 153 18.87 -15.99 -1.19
N VAL A 154 18.29 -15.92 -2.40
CA VAL A 154 17.17 -15.05 -2.69
C VAL A 154 15.88 -15.67 -2.15
N GLU A 155 15.21 -15.00 -1.23
CA GLU A 155 13.90 -15.45 -0.72
C GLU A 155 12.84 -15.35 -1.84
N ILE A 156 12.27 -16.50 -2.22
CA ILE A 156 11.20 -16.56 -3.23
C ILE A 156 9.88 -16.02 -2.68
N LEU A 157 9.64 -16.19 -1.39
CA LEU A 157 8.48 -15.70 -0.64
C LEU A 157 9.00 -15.01 0.61
N ALA A 158 9.28 -13.71 0.52
CA ALA A 158 9.65 -12.94 1.70
C ALA A 158 8.48 -12.90 2.70
N LYS A 159 8.74 -13.24 3.96
CA LYS A 159 7.74 -13.10 5.03
C LYS A 159 7.38 -11.61 5.14
N PRO A 160 6.09 -11.23 5.03
CA PRO A 160 5.69 -9.84 5.23
C PRO A 160 6.14 -9.33 6.60
N THR A 161 6.51 -8.06 6.66
CA THR A 161 6.83 -7.41 7.93
C THR A 161 5.62 -7.48 8.88
N LEU A 162 5.88 -7.70 10.17
CA LEU A 162 4.82 -7.73 11.18
C LEU A 162 4.06 -6.39 11.18
N GLY A 163 2.75 -6.45 10.95
CA GLY A 163 1.87 -5.30 11.05
C GLY A 163 1.74 -4.81 12.51
N LYS A 164 1.23 -3.59 12.68
CA LYS A 164 0.85 -3.10 14.00
C LYS A 164 -0.33 -3.91 14.54
N MET A 165 -0.40 -4.02 15.87
CA MET A 165 -1.55 -4.63 16.55
C MET A 165 -2.85 -3.92 16.12
N PRO A 166 -3.87 -4.65 15.66
CA PRO A 166 -5.14 -4.04 15.26
C PRO A 166 -5.82 -3.37 16.46
N ARG A 167 -6.41 -2.19 16.24
CA ARG A 167 -7.11 -1.43 17.27
C ARG A 167 -8.21 -2.22 17.96
N TRP A 168 -8.97 -3.03 17.21
CA TRP A 168 -10.06 -3.86 17.75
C TRP A 168 -9.63 -4.89 18.80
N VAL A 169 -8.33 -5.10 18.98
CA VAL A 169 -7.79 -5.95 20.06
C VAL A 169 -7.86 -5.24 21.41
N THR A 170 -7.76 -3.91 21.41
CA THR A 170 -7.69 -3.08 22.62
C THR A 170 -8.84 -2.08 22.74
N GLU A 171 -9.55 -1.77 21.65
CA GLU A 171 -10.62 -0.79 21.61
C GLU A 171 -11.93 -1.48 21.16
N GLU A 172 -13.02 -1.22 21.86
CA GLU A 172 -14.36 -1.66 21.43
C GLU A 172 -14.82 -0.80 20.25
N SER A 173 -15.52 -1.41 19.29
CA SER A 173 -16.12 -0.70 18.17
C SER A 173 -17.26 0.20 18.66
N ALA A 174 -17.30 1.42 18.13
CA ALA A 174 -18.42 2.33 18.38
C ALA A 174 -19.72 1.89 17.69
N LEU A 175 -19.62 0.94 16.76
CA LEU A 175 -20.75 0.40 16.00
C LEU A 175 -21.11 -1.01 16.48
N PRO A 176 -22.38 -1.42 16.46
CA PRO A 176 -22.81 -2.77 16.80
C PRO A 176 -22.19 -3.85 15.92
N SER A 177 -21.98 -3.55 14.63
CA SER A 177 -21.22 -4.41 13.72
C SER A 177 -19.80 -3.89 13.64
N SER A 178 -18.85 -4.66 14.17
CA SER A 178 -17.44 -4.29 14.10
C SER A 178 -16.99 -4.05 12.65
N THR A 179 -16.53 -2.86 12.36
CA THR A 179 -15.96 -2.46 11.05
C THR A 179 -14.89 -3.45 10.60
N GLN A 180 -14.10 -3.99 11.52
CA GLN A 180 -13.11 -5.02 11.22
C GLN A 180 -13.72 -6.32 10.68
N THR A 181 -14.87 -6.73 11.20
CA THR A 181 -15.58 -7.92 10.70
C THR A 181 -16.02 -7.71 9.26
N VAL A 182 -16.58 -6.53 8.95
CA VAL A 182 -16.98 -6.17 7.58
C VAL A 182 -15.77 -6.11 6.64
N ILE A 183 -14.68 -5.46 7.05
CA ILE A 183 -13.43 -5.41 6.26
C ILE A 183 -12.90 -6.82 5.98
N SER A 184 -12.93 -7.71 6.97
CA SER A 184 -12.48 -9.09 6.82
C SER A 184 -13.38 -9.87 5.87
N ALA A 185 -14.69 -9.63 5.89
CA ALA A 185 -15.65 -10.22 4.97
C ALA A 185 -15.41 -9.71 3.54
N LEU A 186 -15.23 -8.40 3.34
CA LEU A 186 -14.93 -7.80 2.04
C LEU A 186 -13.66 -8.38 1.41
N LYS A 187 -12.60 -8.59 2.19
CA LYS A 187 -11.33 -9.17 1.71
C LYS A 187 -11.46 -10.65 1.30
N ARG A 188 -12.27 -11.42 2.02
CA ARG A 188 -12.49 -12.86 1.74
C ARG A 188 -13.48 -13.12 0.63
N ASN A 189 -14.46 -12.25 0.46
CA ASN A 189 -15.49 -12.41 -0.56
C ASN A 189 -14.95 -12.05 -1.94
N HIS A 190 -14.98 -12.98 -2.91
CA HIS A 190 -14.52 -12.74 -4.27
C HIS A 190 -15.63 -12.26 -5.22
N ASN A 191 -16.89 -12.24 -4.77
CA ASN A 191 -18.00 -11.76 -5.58
C ASN A 191 -18.06 -10.22 -5.53
N ILE A 192 -17.86 -9.59 -6.68
CA ILE A 192 -17.80 -8.12 -6.83
C ILE A 192 -19.10 -7.45 -6.37
N THR A 193 -20.25 -8.01 -6.79
CA THR A 193 -21.58 -7.47 -6.44
C THR A 193 -21.83 -7.54 -4.93
N SER A 194 -21.52 -8.68 -4.30
CA SER A 194 -21.67 -8.83 -2.86
C SER A 194 -20.77 -7.90 -2.08
N ARG A 195 -19.49 -7.75 -2.47
CA ARG A 195 -18.58 -6.77 -1.85
C ARG A 195 -19.15 -5.36 -1.92
N ARG A 196 -19.67 -4.97 -3.08
CA ARG A 196 -20.27 -3.64 -3.28
C ARG A 196 -21.47 -3.44 -2.38
N THR A 197 -22.37 -4.42 -2.28
CA THR A 197 -23.55 -4.38 -1.40
C THR A 197 -23.15 -4.25 0.07
N ASP A 198 -22.22 -5.08 0.54
CA ASP A 198 -21.74 -5.05 1.93
C ASP A 198 -21.05 -3.73 2.27
N PHE A 199 -20.31 -3.17 1.31
CA PHE A 199 -19.62 -1.88 1.45
C PHE A 199 -20.63 -0.74 1.62
N ILE A 200 -21.66 -0.67 0.76
CA ILE A 200 -22.75 0.32 0.83
C ILE A 200 -23.53 0.18 2.14
N ALA A 201 -23.88 -1.04 2.52
CA ALA A 201 -24.65 -1.29 3.75
C ALA A 201 -23.90 -0.79 5.00
N HIS A 202 -22.58 -0.99 5.06
CA HIS A 202 -21.79 -0.51 6.18
C HIS A 202 -21.64 1.01 6.19
N LEU A 203 -21.42 1.66 5.04
CA LEU A 203 -21.42 3.11 4.92
C LEU A 203 -22.77 3.70 5.38
N SER A 204 -23.89 3.08 4.97
CA SER A 204 -25.22 3.51 5.42
C SER A 204 -25.38 3.40 6.94
N SER A 205 -24.88 2.33 7.55
CA SER A 205 -24.88 2.19 9.01
C SER A 205 -24.09 3.31 9.69
N ILE A 206 -22.89 3.61 9.21
CA ILE A 206 -22.07 4.71 9.75
C ILE A 206 -22.81 6.06 9.65
N LYS A 207 -23.41 6.32 8.48
CA LYS A 207 -24.22 7.53 8.25
C LYS A 207 -25.34 7.65 9.28
N ASP A 208 -26.12 6.57 9.49
CA ASP A 208 -27.23 6.57 10.41
C ASP A 208 -26.79 6.80 11.86
N TYR A 209 -25.68 6.18 12.29
CA TYR A 209 -25.12 6.43 13.62
C TYR A 209 -24.64 7.87 13.81
N ILE A 210 -24.02 8.50 12.81
CA ILE A 210 -23.64 9.92 12.88
C ILE A 210 -24.89 10.80 12.94
N ARG A 211 -25.90 10.53 12.11
CA ARG A 211 -27.15 11.29 12.09
C ARG A 211 -27.88 11.24 13.43
N ASP A 212 -28.02 10.02 13.99
CA ASP A 212 -28.85 9.76 15.18
C ASP A 212 -28.06 9.94 16.50
N PHE A 213 -26.76 10.30 16.41
CA PHE A 213 -25.97 10.56 17.61
C PHE A 213 -26.58 11.68 18.46
N GLU A 214 -26.69 11.41 19.75
CA GLU A 214 -27.13 12.36 20.77
C GLU A 214 -26.20 12.34 21.97
N SER A 215 -26.07 13.45 22.66
CA SER A 215 -25.28 13.61 23.87
C SER A 215 -25.99 14.61 24.82
N ASN A 216 -25.71 14.45 26.09
CA ASN A 216 -26.24 15.36 27.14
C ASN A 216 -25.22 16.48 27.49
N THR A 217 -24.08 16.55 26.82
CA THR A 217 -23.09 17.61 27.10
C THR A 217 -23.35 18.87 26.30
N ASP A 218 -23.28 20.02 26.98
CA ASP A 218 -23.34 21.33 26.34
C ASP A 218 -21.95 21.85 25.92
N ASN A 219 -20.89 21.14 26.30
CA ASN A 219 -19.52 21.52 25.93
C ASN A 219 -19.24 21.08 24.47
N PRO A 220 -19.03 22.01 23.52
CA PRO A 220 -18.89 21.67 22.10
C PRO A 220 -17.66 20.81 21.79
N LEU A 221 -16.55 20.93 22.56
CA LEU A 221 -15.36 20.11 22.38
C LEU A 221 -15.56 18.69 22.91
N ALA A 222 -16.22 18.55 24.06
CA ALA A 222 -16.57 17.24 24.62
C ALA A 222 -17.54 16.52 23.70
N LEU A 223 -18.58 17.19 23.24
CA LEU A 223 -19.55 16.69 22.27
C LEU A 223 -18.88 16.19 20.99
N TYR A 224 -17.96 16.98 20.43
CA TYR A 224 -17.22 16.59 19.23
C TYR A 224 -16.32 15.37 19.51
N SER A 225 -15.70 15.31 20.69
CA SER A 225 -14.87 14.19 21.11
C SER A 225 -15.67 12.89 21.27
N GLU A 226 -16.92 12.96 21.70
CA GLU A 226 -17.83 11.81 21.78
C GLU A 226 -18.23 11.28 20.40
N MET A 227 -18.22 12.11 19.34
CA MET A 227 -18.45 11.67 17.96
C MET A 227 -17.20 11.11 17.28
N LYS A 228 -15.99 11.38 17.83
CA LYS A 228 -14.73 10.93 17.26
C LYS A 228 -14.70 9.42 16.95
N PRO A 229 -15.22 8.50 17.79
CA PRO A 229 -15.23 7.08 17.47
C PRO A 229 -15.94 6.75 16.14
N TYR A 230 -17.06 7.43 15.81
CA TYR A 230 -17.78 7.20 14.54
C TYR A 230 -16.98 7.71 13.33
N ARG A 231 -16.29 8.84 13.48
CA ARG A 231 -15.32 9.33 12.49
C ARG A 231 -14.21 8.29 12.26
N ASP A 232 -13.62 7.80 13.33
CA ASP A 232 -12.51 6.86 13.30
C ASP A 232 -12.93 5.52 12.66
N GLU A 233 -14.16 5.05 12.91
CA GLU A 233 -14.73 3.86 12.24
C GLU A 233 -14.85 4.08 10.72
N PHE A 234 -15.38 5.24 10.29
CA PHE A 234 -15.42 5.59 8.87
C PHE A 234 -14.01 5.61 8.25
N LEU A 235 -13.07 6.29 8.90
CA LEU A 235 -11.69 6.41 8.40
C LEU A 235 -10.98 5.06 8.35
N TYR A 236 -11.23 4.20 9.32
CA TYR A 236 -10.73 2.84 9.30
C TYR A 236 -11.34 2.03 8.14
N PHE A 237 -12.63 2.19 7.90
CA PHE A 237 -13.34 1.56 6.79
C PHE A 237 -12.90 2.09 5.42
N LEU A 238 -12.61 3.39 5.32
CA LEU A 238 -12.10 4.03 4.10
C LEU A 238 -10.86 3.29 3.55
N LYS A 239 -9.99 2.75 4.41
CA LYS A 239 -8.82 1.96 4.00
C LYS A 239 -9.20 0.66 3.27
N ALA A 240 -10.40 0.14 3.48
CA ALA A 240 -10.90 -1.04 2.79
C ALA A 240 -11.49 -0.73 1.41
N SER A 241 -11.62 0.53 1.03
CA SER A 241 -12.15 0.94 -0.27
C SER A 241 -11.35 0.39 -1.45
N SER A 242 -10.04 0.16 -1.26
CA SER A 242 -9.14 -0.38 -2.29
C SER A 242 -9.52 -1.79 -2.80
N VAL A 243 -10.34 -2.55 -2.05
CA VAL A 243 -10.81 -3.89 -2.49
C VAL A 243 -12.18 -3.87 -3.17
N VAL A 244 -12.78 -2.68 -3.32
CA VAL A 244 -14.10 -2.49 -3.95
C VAL A 244 -13.93 -1.67 -5.22
N SER A 245 -14.38 -2.19 -6.34
CA SER A 245 -14.45 -1.43 -7.59
C SER A 245 -15.40 -0.25 -7.43
N ASP A 246 -15.13 0.85 -8.13
CA ASP A 246 -15.92 2.09 -8.07
C ASP A 246 -16.06 2.72 -6.65
N SER A 247 -15.18 2.36 -5.72
CA SER A 247 -15.25 2.83 -4.33
C SER A 247 -15.28 4.35 -4.18
N ALA A 248 -14.58 5.10 -5.05
CA ALA A 248 -14.63 6.56 -5.04
C ALA A 248 -16.04 7.10 -5.30
N ALA A 249 -16.81 6.44 -6.19
CA ALA A 249 -18.20 6.79 -6.44
C ALA A 249 -19.07 6.54 -5.21
N LEU A 250 -18.91 5.37 -4.58
CA LEU A 250 -19.66 5.00 -3.38
C LEU A 250 -19.35 5.91 -2.18
N ILE A 251 -18.09 6.32 -2.03
CA ILE A 251 -17.68 7.28 -1.00
C ILE A 251 -18.27 8.67 -1.31
N GLY A 252 -18.26 9.09 -2.58
CA GLY A 252 -18.91 10.32 -3.00
C GLY A 252 -20.43 10.30 -2.74
N ASP A 253 -21.10 9.17 -2.97
CA ASP A 253 -22.52 8.97 -2.63
C ASP A 253 -22.75 9.08 -1.12
N PHE A 254 -21.92 8.39 -0.32
CA PHE A 254 -21.98 8.47 1.15
C PHE A 254 -21.81 9.90 1.67
N LEU A 255 -20.88 10.68 1.14
CA LEU A 255 -20.66 12.07 1.54
C LEU A 255 -21.90 12.93 1.25
N GLN A 256 -22.49 12.76 0.07
CA GLN A 256 -23.73 13.46 -0.30
C GLN A 256 -24.90 13.03 0.61
N GLU A 257 -25.10 11.73 0.79
CA GLU A 257 -26.17 11.21 1.65
C GLU A 257 -26.02 11.64 3.11
N LEU A 258 -24.79 11.69 3.64
CA LEU A 258 -24.54 12.18 5.00
C LEU A 258 -24.86 13.67 5.08
N TYR A 259 -24.44 14.49 4.09
CA TYR A 259 -24.80 15.89 4.03
C TYR A 259 -26.34 16.07 4.02
N ASP A 260 -27.04 15.31 3.18
CA ASP A 260 -28.48 15.39 3.07
C ASP A 260 -29.17 15.02 4.39
N ALA A 261 -28.76 13.90 5.01
CA ALA A 261 -29.30 13.44 6.29
C ALA A 261 -29.10 14.45 7.42
N LEU A 262 -27.98 15.16 7.45
CA LEU A 262 -27.71 16.23 8.43
C LEU A 262 -28.49 17.53 8.15
N ASN A 263 -29.05 17.68 6.96
CA ASN A 263 -29.75 18.90 6.53
C ASN A 263 -31.24 18.70 6.22
N GLU A 264 -31.73 17.45 6.29
CA GLU A 264 -33.13 17.10 6.00
C GLU A 264 -34.14 17.75 6.97
N SER A 265 -33.75 17.91 8.24
CA SER A 265 -34.60 18.47 9.29
C SER A 265 -33.89 19.56 10.07
N GLN A 266 -34.61 20.57 10.50
CA GLN A 266 -34.08 21.58 11.44
C GLN A 266 -33.85 21.00 12.85
N HIS A 267 -34.32 19.78 13.12
CA HIS A 267 -34.32 19.15 14.44
C HIS A 267 -33.21 18.04 14.55
N VAL A 268 -32.21 18.03 13.69
CA VAL A 268 -31.07 17.12 13.86
C VAL A 268 -30.25 17.52 15.10
N PRO A 269 -30.20 16.68 16.14
CA PRO A 269 -29.42 17.00 17.34
C PRO A 269 -27.97 17.29 17.01
N HIS A 270 -27.38 18.30 17.65
CA HIS A 270 -25.96 18.67 17.51
C HIS A 270 -25.51 18.90 16.06
N ARG A 271 -26.40 19.45 15.23
CA ARG A 271 -26.19 19.63 13.78
C ARG A 271 -24.89 20.35 13.46
N GLU A 272 -24.54 21.42 14.19
CA GLU A 272 -23.33 22.20 13.94
C GLU A 272 -22.08 21.33 14.06
N GLN A 273 -21.95 20.55 15.14
CA GLN A 273 -20.80 19.71 15.37
C GLN A 273 -20.74 18.55 14.37
N LYS A 274 -21.88 18.02 13.94
CA LYS A 274 -21.96 17.01 12.87
C LYS A 274 -21.54 17.57 11.51
N GLN A 275 -21.84 18.84 11.22
CA GLN A 275 -21.38 19.51 10.02
C GLN A 275 -19.86 19.78 10.07
N VAL A 276 -19.31 20.15 11.24
CA VAL A 276 -17.86 20.22 11.45
C VAL A 276 -17.20 18.85 11.24
N LEU A 277 -17.83 17.76 11.72
CA LEU A 277 -17.35 16.40 11.50
C LEU A 277 -17.34 16.02 10.01
N LEU A 278 -18.42 16.37 9.28
CA LEU A 278 -18.50 16.12 7.83
C LEU A 278 -17.40 16.88 7.07
N HIS A 279 -17.11 18.12 7.46
CA HIS A 279 -16.01 18.89 6.90
C HIS A 279 -14.66 18.18 7.14
N GLU A 280 -14.39 17.77 8.37
CA GLU A 280 -13.16 17.02 8.70
C GLU A 280 -13.07 15.71 7.90
N VAL A 281 -14.15 14.94 7.81
CA VAL A 281 -14.24 13.69 7.06
C VAL A 281 -13.94 13.92 5.58
N PHE A 282 -14.46 14.98 4.98
CA PHE A 282 -14.18 15.32 3.58
C PHE A 282 -12.69 15.60 3.34
N VAL A 283 -12.05 16.36 4.22
CA VAL A 283 -10.59 16.60 4.15
C VAL A 283 -9.81 15.29 4.28
N TYR A 284 -10.21 14.36 5.17
CA TYR A 284 -9.58 13.05 5.27
C TYR A 284 -9.74 12.19 4.00
N VAL A 285 -10.90 12.24 3.34
CA VAL A 285 -11.12 11.52 2.08
C VAL A 285 -10.14 12.02 1.00
N VAL A 286 -9.97 13.33 0.89
CA VAL A 286 -9.00 13.93 -0.04
C VAL A 286 -7.56 13.54 0.33
N ALA A 287 -7.22 13.59 1.63
CA ALA A 287 -5.90 13.17 2.13
C ALA A 287 -5.62 11.69 1.83
N TYR A 288 -6.61 10.82 2.00
CA TYR A 288 -6.49 9.39 1.71
C TYR A 288 -6.16 9.11 0.24
N TYR A 289 -6.96 9.67 -0.69
CA TYR A 289 -6.72 9.48 -2.13
C TYR A 289 -5.38 10.07 -2.59
N TYR A 290 -5.00 11.23 -2.06
CA TYR A 290 -3.69 11.82 -2.35
C TYR A 290 -2.55 10.92 -1.86
N LYS A 291 -2.58 10.49 -0.60
CA LYS A 291 -1.52 9.67 0.02
C LYS A 291 -1.40 8.28 -0.60
N SER A 292 -2.51 7.67 -0.97
CA SER A 292 -2.54 6.38 -1.68
C SER A 292 -2.11 6.50 -3.15
N LYS A 293 -1.88 7.72 -3.65
CA LYS A 293 -1.58 8.03 -5.06
C LYS A 293 -2.67 7.56 -6.03
N ASP A 294 -3.88 7.41 -5.53
CA ASP A 294 -5.06 7.14 -6.36
C ASP A 294 -5.60 8.45 -6.95
N TYR A 295 -4.94 8.94 -7.98
CA TYR A 295 -5.32 10.19 -8.66
C TYR A 295 -6.65 10.06 -9.41
N VAL A 296 -7.08 8.86 -9.77
CA VAL A 296 -8.38 8.63 -10.40
C VAL A 296 -9.50 8.82 -9.38
N GLY A 297 -9.38 8.19 -8.21
CA GLY A 297 -10.30 8.40 -7.11
C GLY A 297 -10.30 9.84 -6.63
N LEU A 298 -9.13 10.47 -6.49
CA LEU A 298 -9.01 11.88 -6.12
C LEU A 298 -9.74 12.80 -7.12
N ALA A 299 -9.52 12.59 -8.42
CA ALA A 299 -10.20 13.32 -9.47
C ALA A 299 -11.71 13.12 -9.40
N TYR A 300 -12.18 11.91 -9.18
CA TYR A 300 -13.61 11.63 -9.05
C TYR A 300 -14.24 12.40 -7.89
N ILE A 301 -13.64 12.36 -6.69
CA ILE A 301 -14.14 13.05 -5.48
C ILE A 301 -14.19 14.57 -5.69
N LEU A 302 -13.15 15.15 -6.30
CA LEU A 302 -13.07 16.60 -6.47
C LEU A 302 -13.92 17.13 -7.63
N ASN A 303 -14.04 16.38 -8.74
CA ASN A 303 -14.82 16.82 -9.92
C ASN A 303 -16.31 16.50 -9.83
N ARG A 304 -16.70 15.68 -8.87
CA ARG A 304 -18.12 15.34 -8.67
C ARG A 304 -18.92 16.58 -8.27
N THR A 305 -20.12 16.74 -8.84
CA THR A 305 -21.07 17.76 -8.41
C THR A 305 -21.78 17.30 -7.14
N TYR A 306 -21.59 18.03 -6.06
CA TYR A 306 -22.34 17.88 -4.82
C TYR A 306 -23.42 18.95 -4.72
N PHE A 307 -24.54 18.62 -4.08
CA PHE A 307 -25.71 19.48 -4.00
C PHE A 307 -25.99 19.86 -2.56
N GLY A 308 -26.39 21.09 -2.35
CA GLY A 308 -26.74 21.59 -1.02
C GLY A 308 -27.73 22.74 -1.06
N LYS A 309 -28.04 23.26 0.12
CA LYS A 309 -28.86 24.45 0.28
C LYS A 309 -28.12 25.51 1.07
N ARG A 310 -28.35 26.77 0.77
CA ARG A 310 -27.79 27.88 1.53
C ARG A 310 -28.56 28.04 2.83
N HIS A 311 -27.88 28.10 3.98
CA HIS A 311 -28.47 28.10 5.33
C HIS A 311 -29.55 29.16 5.61
N SER A 312 -29.62 30.22 4.81
CA SER A 312 -30.59 31.30 4.98
C SER A 312 -31.68 31.41 3.89
N SER A 313 -31.61 30.53 2.92
CA SER A 313 -32.53 30.52 1.78
C SER A 313 -32.58 29.14 1.14
N ASP A 314 -33.73 28.73 0.60
CA ASP A 314 -33.87 27.48 -0.16
C ASP A 314 -33.18 27.50 -1.52
N ILE A 315 -32.23 28.43 -1.73
CA ILE A 315 -31.49 28.55 -2.97
C ILE A 315 -30.53 27.35 -3.07
N PRO A 316 -30.67 26.52 -4.11
CA PRO A 316 -29.75 25.43 -4.34
C PRO A 316 -28.31 25.95 -4.55
N VAL A 317 -27.34 25.28 -3.97
CA VAL A 317 -25.92 25.51 -4.19
C VAL A 317 -25.26 24.22 -4.61
N THR A 318 -24.22 24.28 -5.42
CA THR A 318 -23.49 23.11 -5.91
C THR A 318 -22.00 23.30 -5.77
N GLY A 319 -21.29 22.21 -5.52
CA GLY A 319 -19.85 22.18 -5.45
C GLY A 319 -19.31 21.78 -4.07
N LEU A 320 -17.98 21.75 -3.93
CA LEU A 320 -17.31 21.23 -2.73
C LEU A 320 -17.62 22.05 -1.47
N HIS A 321 -17.97 23.33 -1.62
CA HIS A 321 -18.27 24.20 -0.50
C HIS A 321 -19.51 23.76 0.31
N VAL A 322 -20.31 22.80 -0.17
CA VAL A 322 -21.41 22.20 0.63
C VAL A 322 -20.87 21.51 1.88
N PHE A 323 -19.64 20.99 1.83
CA PHE A 323 -18.99 20.35 2.97
C PHE A 323 -18.24 21.32 3.88
N TYR A 324 -18.06 22.58 3.46
CA TYR A 324 -17.36 23.56 4.28
C TYR A 324 -18.24 24.05 5.43
N HIS A 325 -17.75 23.87 6.64
CA HIS A 325 -18.41 24.40 7.83
C HIS A 325 -17.38 25.01 8.78
N TYR A 326 -17.54 26.31 9.09
CA TYR A 326 -16.78 27.02 10.10
C TYR A 326 -17.62 27.14 11.38
N SER A 327 -17.06 26.77 12.52
CA SER A 327 -17.73 26.85 13.81
C SER A 327 -17.02 27.83 14.74
N GLN A 328 -17.62 29.00 14.90
CA GLN A 328 -17.15 29.99 15.87
C GLN A 328 -17.25 29.46 17.31
N VAL A 329 -18.25 28.63 17.60
CA VAL A 329 -18.44 28.05 18.94
C VAL A 329 -17.29 27.11 19.29
N MET A 330 -16.84 26.27 18.35
CA MET A 330 -15.68 25.39 18.52
C MET A 330 -14.40 26.19 18.70
N ASP A 331 -14.20 27.27 17.92
CA ASP A 331 -13.03 28.13 18.00
C ASP A 331 -12.93 28.81 19.37
N ILE A 332 -14.01 29.41 19.86
CA ILE A 332 -14.05 30.05 21.17
C ILE A 332 -13.81 29.02 22.29
N ALA A 333 -14.44 27.87 22.20
CA ALA A 333 -14.32 26.83 23.22
C ALA A 333 -12.88 26.30 23.32
N LYS A 334 -12.21 26.06 22.16
CA LYS A 334 -10.83 25.58 22.13
C LYS A 334 -9.85 26.63 22.63
N ASN A 335 -9.99 27.88 22.19
CA ASN A 335 -9.14 28.97 22.66
C ASN A 335 -9.26 29.16 24.18
N LYS A 336 -10.47 29.08 24.72
CA LYS A 336 -10.71 29.17 26.16
C LYS A 336 -10.15 27.96 26.93
N ALA A 337 -10.28 26.75 26.38
CA ALA A 337 -9.82 25.53 27.04
C ALA A 337 -8.28 25.49 27.18
N ASP A 338 -7.56 25.99 26.16
CA ASP A 338 -6.12 25.95 26.11
C ASP A 338 -5.45 27.28 26.56
N ASP A 339 -6.23 28.28 26.99
CA ASP A 339 -5.79 29.64 27.29
C ASP A 339 -4.90 30.21 26.15
N SER A 340 -5.35 30.05 24.92
CA SER A 340 -4.61 30.36 23.71
C SER A 340 -5.43 31.17 22.72
N ASN A 341 -4.78 31.70 21.70
CA ASN A 341 -5.43 32.41 20.61
C ASN A 341 -5.04 31.78 19.27
N TYR A 342 -5.59 30.60 19.00
CA TYR A 342 -5.32 29.87 17.78
C TYR A 342 -5.89 30.60 16.56
N TYR A 343 -5.25 30.39 15.43
CA TYR A 343 -5.74 30.84 14.13
C TYR A 343 -7.15 30.30 13.83
N SER A 344 -7.35 28.99 14.07
CA SER A 344 -8.64 28.33 14.19
C SER A 344 -8.59 27.30 15.33
N GLY A 345 -9.44 27.46 16.33
CA GLY A 345 -9.57 26.49 17.41
C GLY A 345 -10.10 25.14 16.92
N THR A 346 -10.99 25.16 15.91
CA THR A 346 -11.48 23.95 15.23
C THR A 346 -10.33 23.20 14.59
N ALA A 347 -9.49 23.88 13.81
CA ALA A 347 -8.31 23.27 13.18
C ALA A 347 -7.32 22.72 14.23
N GLN A 348 -7.07 23.46 15.32
CA GLN A 348 -6.23 22.97 16.40
C GLN A 348 -6.78 21.70 17.02
N HIS A 349 -8.10 21.65 17.25
CA HIS A 349 -8.75 20.46 17.78
C HIS A 349 -8.60 19.24 16.84
N TRP A 350 -8.74 19.43 15.52
CA TRP A 350 -8.47 18.37 14.53
C TRP A 350 -7.01 17.90 14.58
N MET A 351 -6.05 18.85 14.65
CA MET A 351 -4.62 18.52 14.72
C MET A 351 -4.22 17.78 15.99
N ASP A 352 -4.89 18.04 17.11
CA ASP A 352 -4.66 17.33 18.37
C ASP A 352 -5.21 15.88 18.30
N ASN A 353 -6.19 15.64 17.43
CA ASN A 353 -6.92 14.40 17.30
C ASN A 353 -6.73 13.71 15.93
N ILE A 354 -5.60 13.96 15.25
CA ILE A 354 -5.37 13.44 13.90
C ILE A 354 -5.41 11.90 13.86
N PHE A 355 -6.09 11.33 12.85
CA PHE A 355 -6.12 9.88 12.63
C PHE A 355 -4.92 9.45 11.79
N THR A 356 -3.83 9.12 12.49
CA THR A 356 -2.50 8.87 11.89
C THR A 356 -2.44 7.69 10.93
N ASP A 357 -3.42 6.77 10.99
CA ASP A 357 -3.52 5.64 10.07
C ASP A 357 -3.87 6.07 8.63
N ILE A 358 -4.52 7.22 8.47
CA ILE A 358 -4.82 7.82 7.15
C ILE A 358 -3.70 8.77 6.74
N CYS A 359 -3.39 9.78 7.57
CA CYS A 359 -2.41 10.81 7.23
C CYS A 359 -1.79 11.43 8.48
N ASN A 360 -0.67 12.11 8.32
CA ASN A 360 -0.09 12.96 9.36
C ASN A 360 -0.66 14.39 9.28
N LYS A 361 -0.29 15.25 10.25
CA LYS A 361 -0.77 16.64 10.35
C LYS A 361 -0.52 17.45 9.07
N ARG A 362 0.67 17.33 8.49
CA ARG A 362 1.03 18.07 7.25
C ARG A 362 0.24 17.57 6.04
N GLU A 363 0.08 16.25 5.91
CA GLU A 363 -0.71 15.64 4.83
C GLU A 363 -2.20 16.03 4.92
N PHE A 364 -2.75 16.13 6.13
CA PHE A 364 -4.11 16.60 6.36
C PHE A 364 -4.26 18.09 5.99
N ALA A 365 -3.33 18.94 6.46
CA ALA A 365 -3.34 20.36 6.11
C ALA A 365 -3.18 20.59 4.60
N PHE A 366 -2.33 19.81 3.95
CA PHE A 366 -2.20 19.87 2.50
C PHE A 366 -3.51 19.49 1.79
N ALA A 367 -4.23 18.48 2.27
CA ALA A 367 -5.52 18.11 1.65
C ALA A 367 -6.54 19.23 1.71
N ASP A 368 -6.60 19.96 2.82
CA ASP A 368 -7.44 21.17 2.98
C ASP A 368 -7.03 22.29 2.00
N VAL A 369 -5.72 22.54 1.88
CA VAL A 369 -5.16 23.47 0.89
C VAL A 369 -5.40 23.00 -0.55
N LEU A 370 -5.36 21.69 -0.81
CA LEU A 370 -5.64 21.13 -2.14
C LEU A 370 -7.10 21.36 -2.56
N ILE A 371 -8.05 21.19 -1.64
CA ILE A 371 -9.46 21.48 -1.92
C ILE A 371 -9.62 22.97 -2.30
N PHE A 372 -8.98 23.88 -1.56
CA PHE A 372 -8.98 25.30 -1.90
C PHE A 372 -8.37 25.56 -3.28
N ASN A 373 -7.21 24.97 -3.59
CA ASN A 373 -6.58 25.09 -4.91
C ASN A 373 -7.46 24.50 -6.02
N TYR A 374 -8.16 23.39 -5.76
CA TYR A 374 -9.11 22.85 -6.73
C TYR A 374 -10.25 23.83 -7.01
N ILE A 375 -10.79 24.51 -6.01
CA ILE A 375 -11.84 25.52 -6.21
C ILE A 375 -11.33 26.71 -7.02
N VAL A 376 -10.06 27.10 -6.84
CA VAL A 376 -9.45 28.22 -7.58
C VAL A 376 -9.09 27.83 -9.01
N TYR A 377 -8.48 26.67 -9.21
CA TYR A 377 -7.92 26.25 -10.49
C TYR A 377 -8.74 25.22 -11.27
N GLY A 378 -9.72 24.57 -10.65
CA GLY A 378 -10.57 23.58 -11.31
C GLY A 378 -11.33 24.17 -12.50
N GLU A 379 -11.69 23.31 -13.45
CA GLU A 379 -12.45 23.71 -14.63
C GLU A 379 -13.82 24.26 -14.27
N SER A 380 -14.49 23.62 -13.27
CA SER A 380 -15.78 24.10 -12.80
C SER A 380 -15.65 25.45 -12.09
N ASN A 381 -16.44 26.44 -12.53
CA ASN A 381 -16.51 27.75 -11.87
C ASN A 381 -17.25 27.65 -10.52
N GLN A 382 -16.58 27.11 -9.50
CA GLN A 382 -17.09 27.08 -8.15
C GLN A 382 -16.93 28.48 -7.50
N THR A 383 -17.92 28.89 -6.71
CA THR A 383 -17.81 30.12 -5.93
C THR A 383 -16.77 29.90 -4.83
N HIS A 384 -15.82 30.82 -4.69
CA HIS A 384 -14.73 30.77 -3.71
C HIS A 384 -15.26 30.87 -2.27
N ARG A 385 -15.63 29.74 -1.67
CA ARG A 385 -16.15 29.68 -0.29
C ARG A 385 -15.50 28.60 0.56
N TRP A 386 -14.31 28.17 0.18
CA TRP A 386 -13.50 27.27 0.99
C TRP A 386 -12.32 28.05 1.53
N PHE A 387 -12.21 28.12 2.84
CA PHE A 387 -11.03 28.63 3.50
C PHE A 387 -10.33 27.47 4.19
N PRO A 388 -9.09 27.12 3.82
CA PRO A 388 -8.40 25.98 4.41
C PRO A 388 -8.03 26.30 5.86
N LEU A 389 -8.81 25.81 6.83
CA LEU A 389 -8.66 26.09 8.26
C LEU A 389 -7.31 25.63 8.80
N THR A 390 -6.73 24.62 8.17
CA THR A 390 -5.52 23.92 8.65
C THR A 390 -4.25 24.31 7.92
N TYR A 391 -4.29 25.27 6.99
CA TYR A 391 -3.14 25.58 6.11
C TYR A 391 -1.86 25.94 6.84
N VAL A 392 -1.94 26.55 8.03
CA VAL A 392 -0.77 26.93 8.86
C VAL A 392 0.04 25.74 9.36
N TYR A 393 -0.54 24.52 9.35
CA TYR A 393 0.10 23.29 9.85
C TYR A 393 0.94 22.58 8.81
N ASP A 394 0.90 22.96 7.52
CA ASP A 394 1.83 22.45 6.50
C ASP A 394 3.20 23.16 6.56
N GLY A 395 3.27 24.27 7.27
CA GLY A 395 4.46 25.10 7.42
C GLY A 395 4.46 26.28 6.46
N GLU A 396 5.37 27.22 6.70
CA GLU A 396 5.55 28.41 5.88
C GLU A 396 6.44 28.14 4.66
N TYR A 397 7.46 27.28 4.84
CA TYR A 397 8.43 26.90 3.82
C TYR A 397 8.43 25.39 3.63
N ASP A 398 8.83 24.96 2.43
CA ASP A 398 8.95 23.54 2.08
C ASP A 398 7.63 22.76 2.26
N THR A 399 6.52 23.43 1.89
CA THR A 399 5.17 22.87 2.00
C THR A 399 4.97 21.72 1.03
N ILE A 400 3.99 20.86 1.32
CA ILE A 400 3.65 19.76 0.40
C ILE A 400 3.14 20.31 -0.93
N LEU A 401 2.41 21.44 -0.93
CA LEU A 401 1.99 22.12 -2.15
C LEU A 401 3.18 22.54 -3.01
N GLN A 402 4.19 23.17 -2.41
CA GLN A 402 5.42 23.57 -3.10
C GLN A 402 6.14 22.36 -3.72
N LYS A 403 6.30 21.27 -2.95
CA LYS A 403 6.89 20.03 -3.46
C LYS A 403 6.09 19.43 -4.60
N THR A 404 4.77 19.39 -4.47
CA THR A 404 3.88 18.90 -5.51
C THR A 404 4.01 19.74 -6.76
N ALA A 405 3.96 21.07 -6.65
CA ALA A 405 4.10 22.00 -7.77
C ALA A 405 5.44 21.82 -8.51
N SER A 406 6.53 21.61 -7.79
CA SER A 406 7.85 21.39 -8.41
C SER A 406 7.90 20.12 -9.26
N THR A 407 7.10 19.10 -8.94
CA THR A 407 7.03 17.87 -9.75
C THR A 407 6.19 18.03 -11.03
N LEU A 408 5.33 19.04 -11.11
CA LEU A 408 4.45 19.29 -12.25
C LEU A 408 5.20 19.75 -13.51
N ILE A 409 6.50 20.01 -13.43
CA ILE A 409 7.35 20.20 -14.59
C ILE A 409 7.45 18.94 -15.46
N SER A 410 7.31 17.74 -14.85
CA SER A 410 7.20 16.47 -15.57
C SER A 410 5.84 16.37 -16.25
N ARG A 411 5.85 16.02 -17.53
CA ARG A 411 4.62 15.88 -18.33
C ARG A 411 3.71 14.78 -17.80
N GLU A 412 4.26 13.63 -17.46
CA GLU A 412 3.50 12.51 -16.92
C GLU A 412 2.77 12.91 -15.64
N ILE A 413 3.46 13.59 -14.72
CA ILE A 413 2.88 14.02 -13.45
C ILE A 413 1.85 15.14 -13.70
N ALA A 414 2.15 16.10 -14.56
CA ALA A 414 1.23 17.18 -14.90
C ALA A 414 -0.06 16.66 -15.54
N GLU A 415 0.00 15.66 -16.41
CA GLU A 415 -1.19 15.04 -17.02
C GLU A 415 -2.08 14.32 -15.98
N ARG A 416 -1.50 13.70 -14.94
CA ARG A 416 -2.28 13.15 -13.82
C ARG A 416 -2.99 14.24 -13.02
N TRP A 417 -2.28 15.32 -12.66
CA TRP A 417 -2.84 16.43 -11.90
C TRP A 417 -3.83 17.26 -12.71
N MET A 418 -3.63 17.37 -14.02
CA MET A 418 -4.59 17.98 -14.94
C MET A 418 -5.98 17.33 -14.81
N LYS A 419 -6.03 15.98 -14.75
CA LYS A 419 -7.29 15.24 -14.52
C LYS A 419 -7.88 15.49 -13.12
N VAL A 420 -7.03 15.64 -12.11
CA VAL A 420 -7.48 16.03 -10.76
C VAL A 420 -8.17 17.38 -10.80
N PHE A 421 -7.66 18.35 -11.56
CA PHE A 421 -8.28 19.66 -11.74
C PHE A 421 -9.43 19.70 -12.76
N GLY A 422 -9.80 18.58 -13.37
CA GLY A 422 -10.97 18.43 -14.25
C GLY A 422 -10.71 18.77 -15.72
N TYR A 423 -9.45 18.98 -16.14
CA TYR A 423 -9.13 19.33 -17.51
C TYR A 423 -8.82 18.11 -18.38
N ASP A 424 -9.15 18.21 -19.67
CA ASP A 424 -8.85 17.21 -20.68
C ASP A 424 -7.49 17.42 -21.37
N ASN A 425 -6.91 18.61 -21.26
CA ASN A 425 -5.60 18.96 -21.82
C ASN A 425 -4.86 19.94 -20.90
N LEU A 426 -3.52 19.93 -20.97
CA LEU A 426 -2.67 20.79 -20.15
C LEU A 426 -2.84 22.28 -20.44
N ASP A 427 -3.25 22.64 -21.64
CA ASP A 427 -3.39 24.03 -22.04
C ASP A 427 -4.56 24.71 -21.30
N GLY A 428 -5.64 23.96 -21.00
CA GLY A 428 -6.72 24.45 -20.15
C GLY A 428 -6.24 24.83 -18.76
N LEU A 429 -5.46 23.95 -18.12
CA LEU A 429 -4.90 24.22 -16.79
C LEU A 429 -3.85 25.37 -16.83
N ARG A 430 -2.98 25.40 -17.86
CA ARG A 430 -2.03 26.51 -18.08
C ARG A 430 -2.73 27.85 -18.19
N HIS A 431 -3.77 27.92 -19.01
CA HIS A 431 -4.57 29.13 -19.19
C HIS A 431 -5.23 29.58 -17.88
N LYS A 432 -5.76 28.63 -17.11
CA LYS A 432 -6.38 28.95 -15.81
C LYS A 432 -5.36 29.49 -14.82
N ILE A 433 -4.16 28.89 -14.71
CA ILE A 433 -3.08 29.39 -13.85
C ILE A 433 -2.68 30.82 -14.28
N ALA A 434 -2.48 31.07 -15.57
CA ALA A 434 -2.15 32.39 -16.08
C ALA A 434 -3.22 33.43 -15.71
N LYS A 435 -4.50 33.10 -15.91
CA LYS A 435 -5.63 33.99 -15.59
C LYS A 435 -5.73 34.30 -14.09
N VAL A 436 -5.49 33.32 -13.22
CA VAL A 436 -5.47 33.51 -11.76
C VAL A 436 -4.32 34.42 -11.36
N ASN A 437 -3.12 34.20 -11.91
CA ASN A 437 -1.94 35.04 -11.63
C ASN A 437 -2.15 36.49 -12.09
N GLU A 438 -2.75 36.70 -13.24
CA GLU A 438 -3.14 38.04 -13.74
C GLU A 438 -4.14 38.72 -12.78
N SER A 439 -5.15 37.96 -12.31
CA SER A 439 -6.15 38.48 -11.38
C SER A 439 -5.51 38.93 -10.07
N ILE A 440 -4.52 38.16 -9.56
CA ILE A 440 -3.77 38.51 -8.34
C ILE A 440 -2.97 39.80 -8.56
N GLN A 441 -2.26 39.92 -9.70
CA GLN A 441 -1.48 41.12 -10.06
C GLN A 441 -2.35 42.37 -10.15
N ASN A 442 -3.59 42.23 -10.61
CA ASN A 442 -4.57 43.31 -10.71
C ASN A 442 -5.35 43.57 -9.41
N ASN A 443 -4.88 43.07 -8.27
CA ASN A 443 -5.53 43.18 -6.96
C ASN A 443 -6.98 42.64 -6.91
N ILE A 444 -7.35 41.77 -7.83
CA ILE A 444 -8.61 41.05 -7.75
C ILE A 444 -8.45 39.95 -6.69
N ARG A 445 -9.30 40.00 -5.67
CA ARG A 445 -9.22 39.09 -4.51
C ARG A 445 -9.53 37.65 -4.93
N VAL A 446 -8.50 36.87 -5.21
CA VAL A 446 -8.58 35.44 -5.52
C VAL A 446 -8.28 34.59 -4.29
N ARG A 447 -7.45 35.15 -3.36
CA ARG A 447 -7.02 34.44 -2.16
C ARG A 447 -8.04 34.61 -1.03
N CYS A 448 -8.36 33.53 -0.32
CA CYS A 448 -9.09 33.61 0.93
C CYS A 448 -8.15 34.02 2.06
N SER A 449 -8.52 35.03 2.83
CA SER A 449 -7.91 35.34 4.11
C SER A 449 -8.98 35.41 5.18
N TYR A 450 -8.73 34.80 6.32
CA TYR A 450 -9.63 34.87 7.49
C TYR A 450 -9.63 36.28 8.09
N ASN A 451 -8.49 36.92 8.10
CA ASN A 451 -8.30 38.31 8.46
C ASN A 451 -7.41 38.96 7.39
N ALA A 452 -7.88 39.98 6.72
CA ALA A 452 -7.27 40.59 5.54
C ALA A 452 -5.81 41.08 5.72
N ALA A 453 -5.23 40.92 6.91
CA ALA A 453 -3.93 41.50 7.27
C ALA A 453 -2.77 40.49 7.38
N PHE A 454 -2.96 39.18 7.57
CA PHE A 454 -1.84 38.39 8.07
C PHE A 454 -1.49 37.09 7.32
N TYR A 455 -2.40 36.36 6.69
CA TYR A 455 -2.01 35.09 6.05
C TYR A 455 -2.88 34.79 4.82
N GLU A 456 -2.25 34.67 3.69
CA GLU A 456 -2.89 34.22 2.46
C GLU A 456 -2.57 32.74 2.24
N ALA A 457 -3.59 31.89 2.06
CA ALA A 457 -3.38 30.50 1.72
C ALA A 457 -2.61 30.37 0.40
N GLN A 458 -1.63 29.47 0.35
CA GLN A 458 -0.76 29.27 -0.80
C GLN A 458 -1.53 28.73 -2.00
N LEU A 459 -1.19 29.22 -3.18
CA LEU A 459 -1.75 28.81 -4.45
C LEU A 459 -0.72 28.08 -5.31
N LEU A 460 -1.20 27.15 -6.14
CA LEU A 460 -0.36 26.40 -7.06
C LEU A 460 0.48 27.32 -7.95
N GLY A 461 -0.12 28.42 -8.45
CA GLY A 461 0.55 29.41 -9.29
C GLY A 461 1.65 30.22 -8.57
N ASP A 462 1.79 30.11 -7.25
CA ASP A 462 2.91 30.71 -6.52
C ASP A 462 4.23 29.93 -6.76
N PHE A 463 4.13 28.66 -7.14
CA PHE A 463 5.27 27.73 -7.21
C PHE A 463 5.55 27.17 -8.60
N ILE A 464 4.63 27.32 -9.57
CA ILE A 464 4.85 26.88 -10.94
C ILE A 464 4.30 27.92 -11.93
N LYS A 465 5.11 28.24 -12.94
CA LYS A 465 4.67 29.09 -14.04
C LYS A 465 3.88 28.28 -15.06
N PRO A 466 2.87 28.88 -15.74
CA PRO A 466 2.09 28.19 -16.75
C PRO A 466 2.93 27.49 -17.83
N GLU A 467 4.00 28.14 -18.31
CA GLU A 467 4.91 27.63 -19.33
C GLU A 467 5.78 26.44 -18.90
N ASP A 468 5.99 26.27 -17.59
CA ASP A 468 6.80 25.17 -17.04
C ASP A 468 5.98 23.91 -16.76
N LEU A 469 4.65 24.02 -16.73
CA LEU A 469 3.76 22.89 -16.49
C LEU A 469 3.90 21.83 -17.60
N GLY A 470 4.37 20.64 -17.26
CA GLY A 470 4.55 19.53 -18.20
C GLY A 470 5.61 19.79 -19.28
N LYS A 471 6.62 20.60 -19.00
CA LYS A 471 7.69 20.96 -19.95
C LYS A 471 8.70 19.83 -20.19
N LEU A 472 9.00 19.03 -19.16
CA LEU A 472 9.91 17.90 -19.28
C LEU A 472 9.15 16.61 -19.61
N ARG A 473 9.71 15.84 -20.57
CA ARG A 473 9.17 14.55 -21.01
C ARG A 473 9.45 13.45 -20.00
#